data_7ab9fbc560fddff294977b64be45a525
#
_entry.id   7ab9fbc560fddff294977b64be45a525
#
_cell.length_a   1.000
_cell.length_b   1.000
_cell.length_c   1.000
_cell.angle_alpha   90.00
_cell.angle_beta   90.00
_cell.angle_gamma   90.00
#
_symmetry.space_group_name_H-M   'P 1'
#
loop_
_entity.id
_entity.type
_entity.pdbx_description
1 polymer ?
#
loop_
_entity_poly.entity_id
_entity_poly.type
_entity_poly.pdbx_seq_one_letter_code
_entity_poly.pdbx_strand_id
1 'polypeptide(L)'
;GHCPSVRCEGKIVEILPDDITRNNHFAKLYMSDRMSPLLIKEHTAQLSKKESAEYQEQFIKKEINALSCSTTFEMGVDVGDLETVFLRDVPPLPSNYAQRAGRAGRSLDAAAFVLTFAKLSSHDLAFFKDPKRMIGGTILPPLFKLDNEKIVRRHIYAVALSIYFADHEDQYNHNDADKFINQKGYEGFIEWINRHPQRLLDMLKVSI
;
A
#
# COMPACT_ATOMS: atom_id res chain seq x y z
N GLY A 1 25.94 45.68 19.52
CA GLY A 1 25.98 44.95 20.81
C GLY A 1 26.75 43.66 20.68
N HIS A 2 27.15 43.03 21.80
CA HIS A 2 27.75 41.71 21.80
C HIS A 2 26.68 40.63 21.89
N CYS A 3 26.95 39.46 21.32
CA CYS A 3 26.04 38.32 21.38
C CYS A 3 25.82 37.88 22.85
N PRO A 4 24.58 37.68 23.31
CA PRO A 4 24.29 37.27 24.68
C PRO A 4 24.59 35.81 24.98
N SER A 5 24.91 35.00 23.97
CA SER A 5 25.27 33.60 24.12
C SER A 5 26.63 33.44 24.83
N VAL A 6 26.65 32.58 25.84
CA VAL A 6 27.88 32.28 26.60
C VAL A 6 28.97 31.73 25.65
N ARG A 7 30.17 32.33 25.69
CA ARG A 7 31.32 32.04 24.82
C ARG A 7 31.17 32.42 23.34
N CYS A 8 30.24 33.32 22.98
CA CYS A 8 30.13 33.83 21.62
C CYS A 8 30.85 35.18 21.50
N GLU A 9 31.89 35.25 20.64
CA GLU A 9 32.60 36.48 20.33
C GLU A 9 31.96 37.32 19.22
N GLY A 10 30.79 36.88 18.73
CA GLY A 10 30.07 37.56 17.66
C GLY A 10 29.45 38.87 18.08
N LYS A 11 29.31 39.79 17.11
CA LYS A 11 28.61 41.06 17.27
C LYS A 11 27.19 40.94 16.80
N ILE A 12 26.25 41.55 17.55
CA ILE A 12 24.86 41.72 17.09
C ILE A 12 24.85 42.83 16.03
N VAL A 13 24.43 42.54 14.85
CA VAL A 13 24.25 43.47 13.74
C VAL A 13 22.76 43.63 13.52
N GLU A 14 22.31 44.87 13.33
CA GLU A 14 20.93 45.15 12.94
C GLU A 14 20.72 44.67 11.52
N ILE A 15 19.70 43.83 11.32
CA ILE A 15 19.30 43.35 9.99
C ILE A 15 17.97 43.99 9.68
N LEU A 16 17.88 44.68 8.53
CA LEU A 16 16.61 45.25 8.07
C LEU A 16 15.63 44.13 7.71
N PRO A 17 14.33 44.30 8.02
CA PRO A 17 13.29 43.31 7.71
C PRO A 17 13.30 42.88 6.25
N ASP A 18 13.56 43.78 5.31
CA ASP A 18 13.63 43.48 3.88
C ASP A 18 14.75 42.50 3.50
N ASP A 19 15.89 42.53 4.20
CA ASP A 19 16.99 41.59 3.94
C ASP A 19 16.67 40.19 4.40
N ILE A 20 15.89 40.06 5.49
CA ILE A 20 15.42 38.77 5.99
C ILE A 20 14.39 38.16 5.01
N THR A 21 13.47 39.00 4.50
CA THR A 21 12.37 38.53 3.65
C THR A 21 12.81 38.24 2.23
N ARG A 22 13.76 38.98 1.67
CA ARG A 22 14.26 38.76 0.30
C ARG A 22 14.92 37.42 0.09
N ASN A 23 15.62 36.89 1.10
CA ASN A 23 16.39 35.64 1.00
C ASN A 23 15.79 34.47 1.77
N ASN A 24 14.68 34.68 2.49
CA ASN A 24 14.04 33.63 3.28
C ASN A 24 12.80 33.11 2.55
N HIS A 25 12.90 31.85 2.10
CA HIS A 25 11.82 31.15 1.42
C HIS A 25 10.53 31.07 2.27
N PHE A 26 10.65 30.82 3.56
CA PHE A 26 9.50 30.74 4.48
C PHE A 26 8.83 32.09 4.68
N ALA A 27 9.61 33.17 4.80
CA ALA A 27 9.03 34.49 4.90
C ALA A 27 8.24 34.88 3.63
N LYS A 28 8.75 34.53 2.45
CA LYS A 28 8.02 34.70 1.18
C LYS A 28 6.74 33.87 1.12
N LEU A 29 6.76 32.64 1.64
CA LEU A 29 5.57 31.77 1.75
C LEU A 29 4.50 32.39 2.66
N TYR A 30 4.89 32.88 3.85
CA TYR A 30 3.96 33.54 4.78
C TYR A 30 3.39 34.85 4.27
N MET A 31 4.13 35.55 3.41
CA MET A 31 3.68 36.81 2.77
C MET A 31 2.85 36.56 1.51
N SER A 32 2.81 35.34 0.98
CA SER A 32 1.98 35.02 -0.17
C SER A 32 0.53 34.84 0.27
N ASP A 33 -0.41 35.56 -0.34
CA ASP A 33 -1.87 35.48 -0.09
C ASP A 33 -2.48 34.14 -0.55
N ARG A 34 -1.64 33.14 -0.88
CA ARG A 34 -2.06 31.85 -1.45
C ARG A 34 -2.00 30.68 -0.45
N MET A 35 -2.22 30.92 0.83
CA MET A 35 -2.31 29.83 1.79
C MET A 35 -3.68 29.17 1.70
N SER A 36 -3.74 28.01 1.09
CA SER A 36 -4.92 27.15 1.17
C SER A 36 -5.02 26.54 2.56
N PRO A 37 -6.23 26.43 3.16
CA PRO A 37 -6.40 25.78 4.44
C PRO A 37 -5.96 24.31 4.34
N LEU A 38 -5.26 23.82 5.36
CA LEU A 38 -4.87 22.42 5.45
C LEU A 38 -6.06 21.61 5.98
N LEU A 39 -6.72 20.88 5.08
CA LEU A 39 -7.83 19.98 5.39
C LEU A 39 -7.32 18.54 5.44
N ILE A 40 -7.18 18.03 6.66
CA ILE A 40 -6.68 16.69 6.92
C ILE A 40 -7.82 15.80 7.40
N LYS A 41 -7.91 14.59 6.86
CA LYS A 41 -8.75 13.51 7.39
C LYS A 41 -7.90 12.30 7.75
N GLU A 42 -8.32 11.60 8.79
CA GLU A 42 -7.72 10.33 9.17
C GLU A 42 -8.43 9.19 8.45
N HIS A 43 -7.64 8.28 7.86
CA HIS A 43 -8.14 7.09 7.18
C HIS A 43 -7.51 5.84 7.78
N THR A 44 -8.24 5.19 8.68
CA THR A 44 -7.78 4.01 9.42
C THR A 44 -8.75 2.85 9.23
N ALA A 45 -8.32 1.65 9.66
CA ALA A 45 -9.17 0.45 9.66
C ALA A 45 -10.40 0.55 10.59
N GLN A 46 -10.48 1.59 11.42
CA GLN A 46 -11.61 1.83 12.33
C GLN A 46 -12.80 2.51 11.63
N LEU A 47 -12.57 3.13 10.48
CA LEU A 47 -13.63 3.74 9.70
C LEU A 47 -14.58 2.69 9.11
N SER A 48 -15.85 3.02 9.03
CA SER A 48 -16.80 2.24 8.27
C SER A 48 -16.43 2.26 6.77
N LYS A 49 -16.86 1.25 6.01
CA LYS A 49 -16.63 1.18 4.56
C LYS A 49 -17.18 2.43 3.84
N LYS A 50 -18.29 2.98 4.33
CA LYS A 50 -18.93 4.16 3.75
C LYS A 50 -18.09 5.42 3.97
N GLU A 51 -17.66 5.67 5.21
CA GLU A 51 -16.81 6.83 5.55
C GLU A 51 -15.46 6.76 4.84
N SER A 52 -14.88 5.56 4.78
CA SER A 52 -13.63 5.33 4.06
C SER A 52 -13.74 5.70 2.58
N ALA A 53 -14.82 5.26 1.89
CA ALA A 53 -15.07 5.59 0.50
C ALA A 53 -15.35 7.09 0.30
N GLU A 54 -16.09 7.72 1.22
CA GLU A 54 -16.37 9.15 1.17
C GLU A 54 -15.10 10.00 1.28
N TYR A 55 -14.20 9.67 2.23
CA TYR A 55 -12.94 10.41 2.39
C TYR A 55 -11.99 10.22 1.20
N GLN A 56 -11.99 9.03 0.58
CA GLN A 56 -11.25 8.79 -0.66
C GLN A 56 -11.77 9.67 -1.80
N GLU A 57 -13.09 9.72 -1.97
CA GLU A 57 -13.72 10.53 -3.01
C GLU A 57 -13.46 12.03 -2.80
N GLN A 58 -13.58 12.54 -1.57
CA GLN A 58 -13.26 13.91 -1.21
C GLN A 58 -11.79 14.25 -1.48
N PHE A 59 -10.88 13.31 -1.23
CA PHE A 59 -9.47 13.49 -1.52
C PHE A 59 -9.17 13.53 -3.03
N ILE A 60 -9.77 12.64 -3.81
CA ILE A 60 -9.66 12.65 -5.28
C ILE A 60 -10.21 13.95 -5.87
N LYS A 61 -11.30 14.46 -5.32
CA LYS A 61 -11.90 15.75 -5.71
C LYS A 61 -11.11 16.97 -5.21
N LYS A 62 -10.03 16.77 -4.45
CA LYS A 62 -9.22 17.85 -3.83
C LYS A 62 -10.00 18.70 -2.80
N GLU A 63 -11.10 18.19 -2.26
CA GLU A 63 -11.83 18.78 -1.14
C GLU A 63 -11.07 18.61 0.18
N ILE A 64 -10.31 17.51 0.30
CA ILE A 64 -9.34 17.23 1.34
C ILE A 64 -7.96 17.24 0.69
N ASN A 65 -6.99 17.91 1.29
CA ASN A 65 -5.65 18.01 0.72
C ASN A 65 -4.59 17.12 1.42
N ALA A 66 -4.95 16.49 2.52
CA ALA A 66 -4.09 15.51 3.17
C ALA A 66 -4.90 14.36 3.80
N LEU A 67 -4.42 13.13 3.65
CA LEU A 67 -4.94 11.96 4.33
C LEU A 67 -3.86 11.39 5.27
N SER A 68 -4.20 11.26 6.56
CA SER A 68 -3.39 10.57 7.54
C SER A 68 -3.81 9.10 7.58
N CYS A 69 -2.95 8.21 7.12
CA CYS A 69 -3.30 6.80 6.91
C CYS A 69 -2.44 5.88 7.76
N SER A 70 -3.04 4.80 8.25
CA SER A 70 -2.31 3.65 8.77
C SER A 70 -1.84 2.73 7.62
N THR A 71 -1.31 1.56 7.95
CA THR A 71 -0.87 0.54 6.98
C THR A 71 -1.96 0.07 6.00
N THR A 72 -3.22 0.43 6.21
CA THR A 72 -4.34 0.09 5.32
C THR A 72 -4.17 0.63 3.89
N PHE A 73 -3.37 1.68 3.71
CA PHE A 73 -3.07 2.26 2.40
C PHE A 73 -1.91 1.59 1.65
N GLU A 74 -1.27 0.58 2.22
CA GLU A 74 -0.24 -0.19 1.51
C GLU A 74 -0.84 -0.98 0.34
N MET A 75 -2.08 -1.44 0.45
CA MET A 75 -2.71 -2.32 -0.53
C MET A 75 -4.07 -1.81 -1.03
N GLY A 76 -4.22 -1.78 -2.35
CA GLY A 76 -5.53 -1.80 -3.03
C GLY A 76 -6.39 -0.55 -2.98
N VAL A 77 -5.98 0.54 -2.32
CA VAL A 77 -6.76 1.79 -2.29
C VAL A 77 -6.30 2.69 -3.42
N ASP A 78 -7.23 3.05 -4.29
CA ASP A 78 -7.00 4.06 -5.31
C ASP A 78 -7.28 5.45 -4.71
N VAL A 79 -6.24 6.26 -4.63
CA VAL A 79 -6.31 7.64 -4.09
C VAL A 79 -6.02 8.68 -5.17
N GLY A 80 -6.02 8.28 -6.44
CA GLY A 80 -5.69 9.16 -7.54
C GLY A 80 -4.20 9.54 -7.58
N ASP A 81 -3.91 10.70 -8.15
CA ASP A 81 -2.55 11.21 -8.33
C ASP A 81 -2.03 11.87 -7.06
N LEU A 82 -1.10 11.20 -6.38
CA LEU A 82 -0.39 11.76 -5.24
C LEU A 82 0.88 12.47 -5.70
N GLU A 83 1.06 13.70 -5.29
CA GLU A 83 2.30 14.45 -5.49
C GLU A 83 3.31 14.14 -4.39
N THR A 84 2.84 14.01 -3.15
CA THR A 84 3.71 13.87 -1.97
C THR A 84 3.23 12.75 -1.07
N VAL A 85 4.19 11.92 -0.62
CA VAL A 85 3.99 10.94 0.44
C VAL A 85 4.92 11.25 1.61
N PHE A 86 4.32 11.41 2.79
CA PHE A 86 5.07 11.59 4.04
C PHE A 86 5.01 10.31 4.87
N LEU A 87 6.19 9.73 5.13
CA LEU A 87 6.34 8.56 6.00
C LEU A 87 6.81 9.00 7.38
N ARG A 88 5.99 8.80 8.39
CA ARG A 88 6.27 9.21 9.77
C ARG A 88 7.43 8.45 10.39
N ASP A 89 7.63 7.18 9.99
CA ASP A 89 8.70 6.30 10.45
C ASP A 89 9.35 5.61 9.23
N VAL A 90 10.57 5.12 9.39
CA VAL A 90 11.20 4.27 8.36
C VAL A 90 10.44 2.95 8.30
N PRO A 91 9.92 2.54 7.15
CA PRO A 91 9.22 1.26 6.99
C PRO A 91 10.09 0.06 7.40
N PRO A 92 9.48 -1.03 7.88
CA PRO A 92 10.23 -2.18 8.37
C PRO A 92 11.07 -2.86 7.28
N LEU A 93 10.61 -2.85 6.03
CA LEU A 93 11.27 -3.51 4.90
C LEU A 93 11.30 -2.62 3.65
N PRO A 94 12.28 -2.82 2.75
CA PRO A 94 12.31 -2.15 1.44
C PRO A 94 11.04 -2.34 0.62
N SER A 95 10.41 -3.51 0.69
CA SER A 95 9.14 -3.78 0.03
C SER A 95 8.00 -2.88 0.53
N ASN A 96 7.92 -2.66 1.86
CA ASN A 96 6.93 -1.74 2.43
C ASN A 96 7.20 -0.29 2.01
N TYR A 97 8.49 0.10 1.99
CA TYR A 97 8.87 1.42 1.48
C TYR A 97 8.43 1.61 0.03
N ALA A 98 8.76 0.66 -0.85
CA ALA A 98 8.40 0.72 -2.26
C ALA A 98 6.87 0.78 -2.47
N GLN A 99 6.09 0.02 -1.69
CA GLN A 99 4.62 0.02 -1.75
C GLN A 99 4.01 1.37 -1.32
N ARG A 100 4.57 2.01 -0.29
CA ARG A 100 4.09 3.31 0.21
C ARG A 100 4.57 4.45 -0.67
N ALA A 101 5.87 4.48 -0.98
CA ALA A 101 6.48 5.51 -1.83
C ALA A 101 5.94 5.48 -3.27
N GLY A 102 5.69 4.30 -3.82
CA GLY A 102 5.12 4.10 -5.15
C GLY A 102 3.65 4.52 -5.30
N ARG A 103 3.06 5.10 -4.27
CA ARG A 103 1.76 5.79 -4.37
C ARG A 103 1.90 7.19 -4.94
N ALA A 104 3.08 7.82 -4.81
CA ALA A 104 3.37 9.12 -5.40
C ALA A 104 3.84 8.98 -6.86
N GLY A 105 3.58 9.99 -7.68
CA GLY A 105 4.14 10.13 -9.02
C GLY A 105 3.49 9.25 -10.09
N ARG A 106 2.20 9.00 -10.01
CA ARG A 106 1.46 8.32 -11.08
C ARG A 106 1.16 9.23 -12.27
N SER A 107 1.15 10.55 -12.06
CA SER A 107 1.03 11.53 -13.12
C SER A 107 2.36 11.73 -13.83
N LEU A 108 2.34 11.80 -15.16
CA LEU A 108 3.52 12.08 -15.99
C LEU A 108 3.99 13.53 -15.87
N ASP A 109 3.12 14.43 -15.41
CA ASP A 109 3.34 15.88 -15.39
C ASP A 109 3.82 16.41 -14.04
N ALA A 110 3.86 15.57 -12.98
CA ALA A 110 4.25 15.99 -11.63
C ALA A 110 5.43 15.17 -11.10
N ALA A 111 6.39 15.85 -10.49
CA ALA A 111 7.47 15.20 -9.77
C ALA A 111 6.94 14.58 -8.47
N ALA A 112 7.22 13.31 -8.26
CA ALA A 112 6.91 12.62 -7.02
C ALA A 112 7.88 13.04 -5.92
N PHE A 113 7.34 13.40 -4.75
CA PHE A 113 8.15 13.70 -3.58
C PHE A 113 7.82 12.73 -2.43
N VAL A 114 8.84 12.07 -1.89
CA VAL A 114 8.69 11.17 -0.74
C VAL A 114 9.58 11.66 0.38
N LEU A 115 8.97 12.04 1.50
CA LEU A 115 9.68 12.46 2.70
C LEU A 115 9.51 11.40 3.78
N THR A 116 10.62 10.93 4.33
CA THR A 116 10.62 9.96 5.44
C THR A 116 11.24 10.60 6.68
N PHE A 117 10.48 10.66 7.76
CA PHE A 117 10.97 11.07 9.07
C PHE A 117 11.51 9.84 9.81
N ALA A 118 12.82 9.84 10.09
CA ALA A 118 13.46 8.83 10.92
C ALA A 118 13.43 9.24 12.38
N LYS A 119 12.81 8.44 13.24
CA LYS A 119 12.82 8.67 14.68
C LYS A 119 14.09 8.10 15.33
N LEU A 120 14.32 8.45 16.61
CA LEU A 120 15.48 8.00 17.37
C LEU A 120 15.37 6.52 17.81
N SER A 121 15.08 5.63 16.87
CA SER A 121 15.09 4.17 17.07
C SER A 121 16.31 3.56 16.37
N SER A 122 16.79 2.42 16.87
CA SER A 122 17.94 1.72 16.26
C SER A 122 17.71 1.38 14.80
N HIS A 123 16.49 0.97 14.46
CA HIS A 123 16.06 0.66 13.10
C HIS A 123 16.15 1.90 12.19
N ASP A 124 15.46 2.98 12.56
CA ASP A 124 15.38 4.19 11.77
C ASP A 124 16.76 4.84 11.59
N LEU A 125 17.56 4.90 12.66
CA LEU A 125 18.90 5.46 12.60
C LEU A 125 19.85 4.64 11.71
N ALA A 126 19.70 3.32 11.65
CA ALA A 126 20.48 2.48 10.75
C ALA A 126 20.22 2.82 9.29
N PHE A 127 18.95 3.00 8.91
CA PHE A 127 18.57 3.39 7.56
C PHE A 127 18.79 4.89 7.27
N PHE A 128 18.71 5.75 8.28
CA PHE A 128 19.08 7.15 8.13
C PHE A 128 20.56 7.34 7.75
N LYS A 129 21.45 6.50 8.31
CA LYS A 129 22.89 6.50 7.95
C LYS A 129 23.15 5.99 6.54
N ASP A 130 22.36 5.05 6.05
CA ASP A 130 22.47 4.49 4.71
C ASP A 130 21.08 4.28 4.07
N PRO A 131 20.47 5.38 3.55
CA PRO A 131 19.13 5.33 2.99
C PRO A 131 19.03 4.50 1.71
N LYS A 132 20.15 4.27 1.00
CA LYS A 132 20.17 3.45 -0.22
C LYS A 132 19.74 2.00 0.06
N ARG A 133 19.99 1.49 1.25
CA ARG A 133 19.54 0.15 1.66
C ARG A 133 18.02 0.04 1.77
N MET A 134 17.32 1.13 2.07
CA MET A 134 15.86 1.15 2.10
C MET A 134 15.28 1.37 0.70
N ILE A 135 15.81 2.35 -0.03
CA ILE A 135 15.26 2.77 -1.34
C ILE A 135 15.57 1.73 -2.42
N GLY A 136 16.78 1.20 -2.46
CA GLY A 136 17.24 0.21 -3.45
C GLY A 136 17.40 -1.19 -2.90
N GLY A 137 16.81 -1.49 -1.73
CA GLY A 137 16.94 -2.79 -1.07
C GLY A 137 16.31 -3.93 -1.87
N THR A 138 16.87 -5.12 -1.72
CA THR A 138 16.37 -6.33 -2.38
C THR A 138 14.99 -6.70 -1.81
N ILE A 139 14.00 -6.79 -2.67
CA ILE A 139 12.68 -7.31 -2.34
C ILE A 139 12.75 -8.84 -2.49
N LEU A 140 12.73 -9.53 -1.36
CA LEU A 140 12.71 -10.99 -1.38
C LEU A 140 11.35 -11.46 -1.88
N PRO A 141 11.31 -12.40 -2.85
CA PRO A 141 10.07 -13.00 -3.27
C PRO A 141 9.44 -13.76 -2.09
N PRO A 142 8.10 -13.80 -2.00
CA PRO A 142 7.43 -14.56 -0.96
C PRO A 142 7.80 -16.04 -1.09
N LEU A 143 8.24 -16.62 0.03
CA LEU A 143 8.50 -18.06 0.10
C LEU A 143 7.15 -18.77 0.35
N PHE A 144 6.70 -19.52 -0.64
CA PHE A 144 5.55 -20.41 -0.49
C PHE A 144 6.02 -21.76 0.05
N LYS A 145 5.46 -22.17 1.17
CA LYS A 145 5.63 -23.54 1.65
C LYS A 145 4.68 -24.43 0.84
N LEU A 146 5.23 -25.18 -0.10
CA LEU A 146 4.48 -26.12 -0.93
C LEU A 146 4.07 -27.38 -0.17
N ASP A 147 4.62 -27.59 1.04
CA ASP A 147 4.35 -28.71 1.92
C ASP A 147 3.14 -28.52 2.85
N ASN A 148 2.40 -27.42 2.71
CA ASN A 148 1.19 -27.20 3.50
C ASN A 148 0.03 -28.05 2.96
N GLU A 149 -0.21 -29.18 3.61
CA GLU A 149 -1.26 -30.15 3.24
C GLU A 149 -2.64 -29.50 3.03
N LYS A 150 -3.02 -28.54 3.86
CA LYS A 150 -4.31 -27.85 3.72
C LYS A 150 -4.41 -27.03 2.43
N ILE A 151 -3.33 -26.35 2.04
CA ILE A 151 -3.27 -25.56 0.81
C ILE A 151 -3.27 -26.50 -0.39
N VAL A 152 -2.43 -27.52 -0.38
CA VAL A 152 -2.35 -28.53 -1.45
C VAL A 152 -3.70 -29.21 -1.65
N ARG A 153 -4.35 -29.66 -0.57
CA ARG A 153 -5.68 -30.28 -0.63
C ARG A 153 -6.73 -29.35 -1.24
N ARG A 154 -6.76 -28.08 -0.81
CA ARG A 154 -7.69 -27.08 -1.40
C ARG A 154 -7.42 -26.87 -2.89
N HIS A 155 -6.16 -26.83 -3.30
CA HIS A 155 -5.80 -26.69 -4.70
C HIS A 155 -6.24 -27.89 -5.53
N ILE A 156 -5.98 -29.12 -5.05
CA ILE A 156 -6.43 -30.35 -5.70
C ILE A 156 -7.96 -30.36 -5.90
N TYR A 157 -8.72 -30.00 -4.85
CA TYR A 157 -10.18 -29.92 -4.98
C TYR A 157 -10.63 -28.83 -5.96
N ALA A 158 -9.98 -27.68 -5.99
CA ALA A 158 -10.31 -26.62 -6.92
C ALA A 158 -10.09 -27.05 -8.38
N VAL A 159 -8.96 -27.71 -8.66
CA VAL A 159 -8.66 -28.25 -10.00
C VAL A 159 -9.65 -29.36 -10.37
N ALA A 160 -9.93 -30.29 -9.47
CA ALA A 160 -10.86 -31.38 -9.71
C ALA A 160 -12.28 -30.88 -10.00
N LEU A 161 -12.78 -29.94 -9.20
CA LEU A 161 -14.10 -29.32 -9.42
C LEU A 161 -14.16 -28.56 -10.74
N SER A 162 -13.11 -27.82 -11.08
CA SER A 162 -13.05 -27.07 -12.35
C SER A 162 -13.17 -28.02 -13.56
N ILE A 163 -12.47 -29.15 -13.54
CA ILE A 163 -12.55 -30.15 -14.61
C ILE A 163 -13.92 -30.82 -14.63
N TYR A 164 -14.42 -31.20 -13.46
CA TYR A 164 -15.74 -31.86 -13.35
C TYR A 164 -16.84 -30.98 -13.91
N PHE A 165 -16.89 -29.69 -13.54
CA PHE A 165 -17.89 -28.77 -14.05
C PHE A 165 -17.74 -28.50 -15.55
N ALA A 166 -16.53 -28.42 -16.07
CA ALA A 166 -16.29 -28.30 -17.50
C ALA A 166 -16.76 -29.53 -18.31
N ASP A 167 -16.62 -30.72 -17.72
CA ASP A 167 -17.07 -31.96 -18.36
C ASP A 167 -18.60 -32.19 -18.22
N HIS A 168 -19.28 -31.41 -17.37
CA HIS A 168 -20.72 -31.52 -17.07
C HIS A 168 -21.43 -30.17 -17.18
N GLU A 169 -21.08 -29.34 -18.15
CA GLU A 169 -21.69 -28.01 -18.38
C GLU A 169 -23.20 -28.05 -18.61
N ASP A 170 -23.73 -29.13 -19.17
CA ASP A 170 -25.15 -29.38 -19.37
C ASP A 170 -25.92 -29.56 -18.05
N GLN A 171 -25.26 -30.02 -17.00
CA GLN A 171 -25.85 -30.27 -15.68
C GLN A 171 -25.71 -29.08 -14.72
N TYR A 172 -24.61 -28.31 -14.82
CA TYR A 172 -24.25 -27.24 -13.91
C TYR A 172 -23.99 -25.95 -14.66
N ASN A 173 -24.93 -25.01 -14.62
CA ASN A 173 -24.68 -23.64 -15.04
C ASN A 173 -23.87 -22.88 -13.98
N HIS A 174 -23.13 -21.85 -14.38
CA HIS A 174 -22.17 -21.09 -13.57
C HIS A 174 -22.66 -20.57 -12.19
N ASN A 175 -23.95 -20.72 -11.85
CA ASN A 175 -24.54 -20.23 -10.60
C ASN A 175 -25.27 -21.30 -9.78
N ASP A 176 -25.15 -22.59 -10.11
CA ASP A 176 -25.93 -23.66 -9.48
C ASP A 176 -25.22 -24.33 -8.28
N ALA A 177 -24.61 -23.51 -7.39
CA ALA A 177 -24.05 -24.03 -6.13
C ALA A 177 -25.09 -24.76 -5.28
N ASP A 178 -26.36 -24.33 -5.30
CA ASP A 178 -27.46 -24.96 -4.61
C ASP A 178 -27.71 -26.40 -5.10
N LYS A 179 -27.72 -26.59 -6.42
CA LYS A 179 -27.90 -27.90 -7.05
C LYS A 179 -26.77 -28.87 -6.69
N PHE A 180 -25.53 -28.35 -6.66
CA PHE A 180 -24.38 -29.16 -6.31
C PHE A 180 -24.33 -29.53 -4.82
N ILE A 181 -24.63 -28.58 -3.92
CA ILE A 181 -24.49 -28.75 -2.47
C ILE A 181 -25.76 -29.35 -1.87
N ASN A 182 -26.93 -28.73 -2.08
CA ASN A 182 -28.17 -29.08 -1.40
C ASN A 182 -28.94 -30.19 -2.07
N GLN A 183 -28.82 -30.35 -3.40
CA GLN A 183 -29.45 -31.43 -4.16
C GLN A 183 -28.54 -32.63 -4.38
N LYS A 184 -27.46 -32.73 -3.60
CA LYS A 184 -26.50 -33.86 -3.60
C LYS A 184 -25.75 -34.07 -4.92
N GLY A 185 -25.59 -33.06 -5.75
CA GLY A 185 -24.79 -33.14 -6.97
C GLY A 185 -23.32 -33.55 -6.72
N TYR A 186 -22.83 -33.36 -5.49
CA TYR A 186 -21.50 -33.77 -5.07
C TYR A 186 -21.32 -35.30 -5.08
N GLU A 187 -22.38 -36.11 -5.02
CA GLU A 187 -22.28 -37.60 -5.09
C GLU A 187 -21.71 -38.01 -6.46
N GLY A 188 -22.18 -37.41 -7.55
CA GLY A 188 -21.62 -37.62 -8.88
C GLY A 188 -20.14 -37.21 -9.01
N PHE A 189 -19.77 -36.10 -8.35
CA PHE A 189 -18.37 -35.66 -8.28
C PHE A 189 -17.47 -36.69 -7.54
N ILE A 190 -17.96 -37.27 -6.44
CA ILE A 190 -17.23 -38.27 -5.68
C ILE A 190 -17.05 -39.55 -6.54
N GLU A 191 -18.08 -39.99 -7.24
CA GLU A 191 -17.99 -41.13 -8.14
C GLU A 191 -17.00 -40.87 -9.28
N TRP A 192 -17.02 -39.66 -9.87
CA TRP A 192 -16.11 -39.27 -10.94
C TRP A 192 -14.65 -39.28 -10.46
N ILE A 193 -14.35 -38.73 -9.28
CA ILE A 193 -13.00 -38.73 -8.70
C ILE A 193 -12.54 -40.18 -8.46
N ASN A 194 -13.39 -41.06 -7.92
CA ASN A 194 -13.04 -42.43 -7.60
C ASN A 194 -12.70 -43.26 -8.85
N ARG A 195 -13.11 -42.82 -10.02
CA ARG A 195 -12.71 -43.43 -11.31
C ARG A 195 -11.30 -43.01 -11.76
N HIS A 196 -10.61 -42.17 -11.00
CA HIS A 196 -9.26 -41.66 -11.28
C HIS A 196 -9.11 -41.10 -12.71
N PRO A 197 -9.88 -40.08 -13.09
CA PRO A 197 -9.89 -39.58 -14.46
C PRO A 197 -8.51 -39.09 -14.90
N GLN A 198 -8.04 -39.60 -16.02
CA GLN A 198 -6.68 -39.35 -16.53
C GLN A 198 -6.42 -37.84 -16.72
N ARG A 199 -7.43 -37.09 -17.21
CA ARG A 199 -7.36 -35.66 -17.37
C ARG A 199 -7.05 -34.92 -16.07
N LEU A 200 -7.63 -35.36 -14.92
CA LEU A 200 -7.32 -34.79 -13.61
C LEU A 200 -5.87 -35.06 -13.21
N LEU A 201 -5.42 -36.32 -13.40
CA LEU A 201 -4.03 -36.70 -13.05
C LEU A 201 -3.00 -35.92 -13.88
N ASP A 202 -3.26 -35.71 -15.15
CA ASP A 202 -2.36 -34.95 -16.04
C ASP A 202 -2.33 -33.46 -15.68
N MET A 203 -3.47 -32.86 -15.36
CA MET A 203 -3.53 -31.47 -14.89
C MET A 203 -2.83 -31.28 -13.55
N LEU A 204 -2.99 -32.22 -12.61
CA LEU A 204 -2.31 -32.14 -11.32
C LEU A 204 -0.79 -32.26 -11.44
N LYS A 205 -0.26 -33.08 -12.36
CA LYS A 205 1.18 -33.16 -12.64
C LYS A 205 1.79 -31.86 -13.16
N VAL A 206 0.99 -31.02 -13.84
CA VAL A 206 1.43 -29.72 -14.35
C VAL A 206 1.29 -28.63 -13.31
N SER A 207 0.37 -28.81 -12.35
CA SER A 207 -0.03 -27.77 -11.37
C SER A 207 0.67 -27.89 -10.01
N ILE A 208 1.35 -28.98 -9.75
CA ILE A 208 2.11 -29.30 -8.54
C ILE A 208 3.56 -29.62 -8.92
#